data_c29d64eebed1401e3870206012deadac
#
_entry.id   c29d64eebed1401e3870206012deadac
#
_cell.length_a   1.000
_cell.length_b   1.000
_cell.length_c   1.000
_cell.angle_alpha   90.00
_cell.angle_beta   90.00
_cell.angle_gamma   90.00
#
_symmetry.space_group_name_H-M   'P 1'
#
loop_
_entity.id
_entity.type
_entity.pdbx_description
1 polymer ?
#
loop_
_entity_poly.entity_id
_entity_poly.type
_entity_poly.pdbx_seq_one_letter_code
_entity_poly.pdbx_strand_id
1 'polypeptide(L)'
;MNYKIIWSVLGQLLFLEAVLLLGTWGVAYIYHEDALLSFGLPTFLSILGGMLLKFAGRGFENRMGRREGFLIVSSTWVLFSVVGMLPFLLSGTESRVSCAFFEAMSGFTTTGATVLNNIDSLPHCINFWRTLTHWVGGVGIVFFTIAILPNMGVGEQKLFSAEASGLNIGKLHPRIRTTARWIGGLYFFLTMACAVSLYFVGMTPFDAICHAFSTMGTGGFSTHQSSIAFFDSIQVEYVLILFMFLAGINFTLLYLAIIKRRWKDVWKDGELRCFLLILVSVTVVGALVLHLVDHRPWETAVRLSTFHTISIQSTTGFTTEDFMLWHPSTWMFVAFITMVGACAGSTSGGIKCIRILTIWKAIVNEFRLILHPHAVFPLRINSQPLPPAVVRNVFVFVACYFGLTLFGSIALMAMGLSMMDAVSCCITTLSNVGPGYGHLIGPLDSWNVLPDAALWINSFLMLAGRLEIFSLLLPFVPDFWRDN
;
A
#
# COMPACT_ATOMS: atom_id res chain seq x y z
N MET A 1 20.48 -8.50 21.58
CA MET A 1 19.16 -8.56 20.89
C MET A 1 18.22 -9.50 21.65
N ASN A 2 16.94 -9.10 21.88
CA ASN A 2 15.98 -9.89 22.67
C ASN A 2 15.05 -10.72 21.77
N TYR A 3 15.48 -11.94 21.41
CA TYR A 3 14.68 -12.85 20.55
C TYR A 3 13.37 -13.28 21.19
N LYS A 4 13.29 -13.36 22.53
CA LYS A 4 12.07 -13.81 23.22
C LYS A 4 10.89 -12.84 22.99
N ILE A 5 11.15 -11.52 22.94
CA ILE A 5 10.09 -10.55 22.65
C ILE A 5 9.61 -10.69 21.20
N ILE A 6 10.51 -10.99 20.24
CA ILE A 6 10.17 -11.22 18.82
C ILE A 6 9.22 -12.42 18.74
N TRP A 7 9.57 -13.57 19.32
CA TRP A 7 8.72 -14.75 19.31
C TRP A 7 7.36 -14.52 19.97
N SER A 8 7.34 -13.82 21.11
CA SER A 8 6.09 -13.51 21.83
C SER A 8 5.14 -12.63 21.00
N VAL A 9 5.68 -11.60 20.33
CA VAL A 9 4.86 -10.69 19.49
C VAL A 9 4.37 -11.41 18.23
N LEU A 10 5.25 -12.14 17.52
CA LEU A 10 4.84 -12.94 16.36
C LEU A 10 3.77 -13.96 16.71
N GLY A 11 3.88 -14.62 17.89
CA GLY A 11 2.84 -15.53 18.38
C GLY A 11 1.49 -14.84 18.61
N GLN A 12 1.48 -13.61 19.12
CA GLN A 12 0.24 -12.82 19.29
C GLN A 12 -0.38 -12.45 17.93
N LEU A 13 0.46 -12.11 16.95
CA LEU A 13 0.01 -11.77 15.60
C LEU A 13 -0.57 -12.98 14.86
N LEU A 14 -0.02 -14.18 15.06
CA LEU A 14 -0.64 -15.41 14.54
C LEU A 14 -2.04 -15.69 15.12
N PHE A 15 -2.28 -15.38 16.40
CA PHE A 15 -3.64 -15.45 16.93
C PHE A 15 -4.59 -14.46 16.27
N LEU A 16 -4.10 -13.25 15.93
CA LEU A 16 -4.90 -12.29 15.16
C LEU A 16 -5.24 -12.86 13.78
N GLU A 17 -4.27 -13.45 13.08
CA GLU A 17 -4.49 -14.09 11.78
C GLU A 17 -5.47 -15.25 11.87
N ALA A 18 -5.38 -16.08 12.93
CA ALA A 18 -6.35 -17.15 13.19
C ALA A 18 -7.78 -16.62 13.34
N VAL A 19 -7.98 -15.46 13.99
CA VAL A 19 -9.29 -14.81 14.10
C VAL A 19 -9.80 -14.37 12.73
N LEU A 20 -8.95 -13.83 11.87
CA LEU A 20 -9.31 -13.41 10.52
C LEU A 20 -9.70 -14.60 9.63
N LEU A 21 -8.93 -15.70 9.69
CA LEU A 21 -9.23 -16.96 9.00
C LEU A 21 -10.55 -17.55 9.49
N LEU A 22 -10.80 -17.53 10.80
CA LEU A 22 -12.06 -17.99 11.39
C LEU A 22 -13.24 -17.13 10.92
N GLY A 23 -13.07 -15.80 10.84
CA GLY A 23 -14.08 -14.91 10.29
C GLY A 23 -14.42 -15.21 8.84
N THR A 24 -13.40 -15.50 8.02
CA THR A 24 -13.59 -15.91 6.62
C THR A 24 -14.26 -17.27 6.50
N TRP A 25 -13.94 -18.21 7.40
CA TRP A 25 -14.65 -19.49 7.48
C TRP A 25 -16.14 -19.30 7.83
N GLY A 26 -16.46 -18.29 8.66
CA GLY A 26 -17.86 -17.88 8.90
C GLY A 26 -18.57 -17.41 7.63
N VAL A 27 -17.87 -16.70 6.71
CA VAL A 27 -18.43 -16.32 5.40
C VAL A 27 -18.71 -17.56 4.56
N ALA A 28 -17.78 -18.53 4.50
CA ALA A 28 -18.01 -19.81 3.80
C ALA A 28 -19.25 -20.54 4.32
N TYR A 29 -19.47 -20.53 5.63
CA TYR A 29 -20.67 -21.12 6.23
C TYR A 29 -21.97 -20.41 5.78
N ILE A 30 -21.96 -19.08 5.68
CA ILE A 30 -23.13 -18.30 5.22
C ILE A 30 -23.45 -18.63 3.75
N TYR A 31 -22.44 -18.83 2.91
CA TYR A 31 -22.60 -19.15 1.47
C TYR A 31 -22.68 -20.65 1.19
N HIS A 32 -22.72 -21.52 2.24
CA HIS A 32 -22.78 -22.98 2.11
C HIS A 32 -21.62 -23.58 1.31
N GLU A 33 -20.43 -22.99 1.42
CA GLU A 33 -19.20 -23.46 0.77
C GLU A 33 -18.44 -24.43 1.69
N ASP A 34 -17.91 -25.52 1.13
CA ASP A 34 -17.04 -26.43 1.89
C ASP A 34 -15.62 -25.85 2.00
N ALA A 35 -15.35 -25.26 3.14
CA ALA A 35 -14.09 -24.57 3.40
C ALA A 35 -13.37 -25.10 4.67
N LEU A 36 -13.76 -26.28 5.17
CA LEU A 36 -13.14 -26.86 6.37
C LEU A 36 -11.64 -27.07 6.21
N LEU A 37 -11.21 -27.62 5.08
CA LEU A 37 -9.79 -27.81 4.80
C LEU A 37 -9.09 -26.48 4.50
N SER A 38 -9.71 -25.63 3.69
CA SER A 38 -9.11 -24.38 3.21
C SER A 38 -8.94 -23.32 4.30
N PHE A 39 -9.82 -23.24 5.28
CA PHE A 39 -9.76 -22.25 6.37
C PHE A 39 -9.63 -22.88 7.76
N GLY A 40 -10.20 -24.05 8.00
CA GLY A 40 -10.13 -24.72 9.30
C GLY A 40 -8.71 -25.17 9.64
N LEU A 41 -8.00 -25.82 8.70
CA LEU A 41 -6.61 -26.24 8.91
C LEU A 41 -5.65 -25.06 9.08
N PRO A 42 -5.64 -24.01 8.24
CA PRO A 42 -4.81 -22.81 8.49
C PRO A 42 -5.12 -22.12 9.81
N THR A 43 -6.39 -22.04 10.22
CA THR A 43 -6.77 -21.51 11.53
C THR A 43 -6.13 -22.31 12.66
N PHE A 44 -6.22 -23.65 12.59
CA PHE A 44 -5.61 -24.52 13.59
C PHE A 44 -4.08 -24.37 13.63
N LEU A 45 -3.43 -24.33 12.47
CA LEU A 45 -1.98 -24.14 12.37
C LEU A 45 -1.53 -22.78 12.92
N SER A 46 -2.32 -21.72 12.68
CA SER A 46 -2.05 -20.39 13.23
C SER A 46 -2.16 -20.36 14.75
N ILE A 47 -3.17 -21.04 15.32
CA ILE A 47 -3.33 -21.15 16.77
C ILE A 47 -2.17 -21.94 17.37
N LEU A 48 -1.84 -23.09 16.79
CA LEU A 48 -0.74 -23.95 17.26
C LEU A 48 0.59 -23.21 17.18
N GLY A 49 0.91 -22.62 16.03
CA GLY A 49 2.10 -21.80 15.83
C GLY A 49 2.19 -20.62 16.80
N GLY A 50 1.06 -19.93 17.01
CA GLY A 50 0.95 -18.85 17.98
C GLY A 50 1.23 -19.30 19.41
N MET A 51 0.73 -20.46 19.81
CA MET A 51 1.02 -21.07 21.12
C MET A 51 2.51 -21.42 21.27
N LEU A 52 3.10 -22.07 20.26
CA LEU A 52 4.49 -22.46 20.25
C LEU A 52 5.43 -21.24 20.35
N LEU A 53 5.20 -20.21 19.52
CA LEU A 53 5.99 -18.98 19.55
C LEU A 53 5.83 -18.21 20.88
N LYS A 54 4.62 -18.16 21.42
CA LYS A 54 4.38 -17.52 22.73
C LYS A 54 5.06 -18.30 23.87
N PHE A 55 5.09 -19.62 23.77
CA PHE A 55 5.82 -20.47 24.73
C PHE A 55 7.32 -20.23 24.66
N ALA A 56 7.89 -20.20 23.44
CA ALA A 56 9.30 -19.92 23.21
C ALA A 56 9.70 -18.50 23.67
N GLY A 57 8.76 -17.56 23.61
CA GLY A 57 8.93 -16.18 24.06
C GLY A 57 8.70 -15.96 25.56
N ARG A 58 8.46 -16.98 26.39
CA ARG A 58 8.20 -16.81 27.84
C ARG A 58 9.39 -16.18 28.57
N GLY A 59 9.09 -15.31 29.53
CA GLY A 59 10.10 -14.67 30.37
C GLY A 59 10.90 -13.57 29.65
N PHE A 60 10.33 -12.91 28.64
CA PHE A 60 10.97 -11.76 28.02
C PHE A 60 10.93 -10.52 28.92
N GLU A 61 12.02 -9.75 28.90
CA GLU A 61 12.01 -8.40 29.45
C GLU A 61 11.23 -7.48 28.52
N ASN A 62 10.33 -6.68 29.08
CA ASN A 62 9.46 -5.78 28.31
C ASN A 62 10.21 -4.53 27.80
N ARG A 63 11.40 -4.73 27.22
CA ARG A 63 12.23 -3.71 26.61
C ARG A 63 12.43 -4.05 25.15
N MET A 64 11.63 -3.44 24.29
CA MET A 64 11.75 -3.56 22.83
C MET A 64 12.68 -2.46 22.33
N GLY A 65 13.81 -2.85 21.73
CA GLY A 65 14.72 -1.95 21.03
C GLY A 65 14.29 -1.71 19.58
N ARG A 66 15.04 -0.87 18.87
CA ARG A 66 14.79 -0.56 17.46
C ARG A 66 15.00 -1.77 16.56
N ARG A 67 16.04 -2.57 16.81
CA ARG A 67 16.38 -3.76 16.01
C ARG A 67 15.28 -4.82 16.09
N GLU A 68 14.75 -5.07 17.29
CA GLU A 68 13.63 -5.96 17.50
C GLU A 68 12.38 -5.49 16.74
N GLY A 69 12.11 -4.19 16.73
CA GLY A 69 10.99 -3.60 16.00
C GLY A 69 11.06 -3.87 14.50
N PHE A 70 12.24 -3.67 13.87
CA PHE A 70 12.44 -3.95 12.44
C PHE A 70 12.23 -5.43 12.11
N LEU A 71 12.82 -6.34 12.91
CA LEU A 71 12.67 -7.77 12.69
C LEU A 71 11.22 -8.24 12.89
N ILE A 72 10.52 -7.75 13.92
CA ILE A 72 9.13 -8.08 14.15
C ILE A 72 8.29 -7.70 12.94
N VAL A 73 8.45 -6.48 12.44
CA VAL A 73 7.66 -6.00 11.31
C VAL A 73 7.94 -6.81 10.05
N SER A 74 9.20 -6.92 9.63
CA SER A 74 9.55 -7.68 8.42
C SER A 74 9.12 -9.14 8.50
N SER A 75 9.34 -9.79 9.66
CA SER A 75 8.93 -11.18 9.87
C SER A 75 7.42 -11.36 9.90
N THR A 76 6.65 -10.37 10.39
CA THR A 76 5.19 -10.43 10.43
C THR A 76 4.59 -10.52 9.04
N TRP A 77 5.03 -9.68 8.10
CA TRP A 77 4.52 -9.69 6.74
C TRP A 77 4.82 -11.00 6.02
N VAL A 78 6.03 -11.55 6.20
CA VAL A 78 6.41 -12.85 5.64
C VAL A 78 5.57 -13.97 6.28
N LEU A 79 5.43 -13.98 7.60
CA LEU A 79 4.68 -14.99 8.34
C LEU A 79 3.19 -14.99 7.94
N PHE A 80 2.57 -13.82 7.86
CA PHE A 80 1.19 -13.67 7.40
C PHE A 80 1.03 -14.14 5.96
N SER A 81 1.98 -13.87 5.07
CA SER A 81 1.91 -14.36 3.69
C SER A 81 2.09 -15.88 3.59
N VAL A 82 2.93 -16.47 4.46
CA VAL A 82 3.13 -17.95 4.51
C VAL A 82 1.86 -18.66 5.01
N VAL A 83 1.20 -18.13 6.02
CA VAL A 83 -0.05 -18.72 6.50
C VAL A 83 -1.20 -18.35 5.55
N GLY A 84 -1.26 -17.09 5.11
CA GLY A 84 -2.30 -16.57 4.24
C GLY A 84 -2.34 -17.19 2.83
N MET A 85 -1.27 -17.84 2.37
CA MET A 85 -1.28 -18.60 1.11
C MET A 85 -1.99 -19.95 1.23
N LEU A 86 -2.11 -20.51 2.45
CA LEU A 86 -2.66 -21.84 2.64
C LEU A 86 -4.12 -21.98 2.15
N PRO A 87 -5.03 -21.01 2.36
CA PRO A 87 -6.35 -21.05 1.77
C PRO A 87 -6.36 -21.24 0.26
N PHE A 88 -5.47 -20.58 -0.48
CA PHE A 88 -5.39 -20.70 -1.94
C PHE A 88 -4.91 -22.09 -2.39
N LEU A 89 -3.91 -22.65 -1.70
CA LEU A 89 -3.39 -23.99 -1.98
C LEU A 89 -4.40 -25.09 -1.62
N LEU A 90 -5.03 -24.99 -0.45
CA LEU A 90 -5.91 -26.03 0.08
C LEU A 90 -7.31 -26.02 -0.55
N SER A 91 -7.75 -24.89 -1.09
CA SER A 91 -8.99 -24.82 -1.89
C SER A 91 -8.80 -25.32 -3.32
N GLY A 92 -7.55 -25.52 -3.77
CA GLY A 92 -7.25 -25.89 -5.15
C GLY A 92 -7.40 -24.73 -6.15
N THR A 93 -7.61 -23.49 -5.67
CA THR A 93 -7.69 -22.30 -6.56
C THR A 93 -6.34 -21.99 -7.19
N GLU A 94 -5.24 -22.31 -6.51
CA GLU A 94 -3.89 -22.21 -7.04
C GLU A 94 -3.06 -23.43 -6.57
N SER A 95 -2.32 -24.05 -7.48
CA SER A 95 -1.51 -25.24 -7.17
C SER A 95 -0.03 -24.91 -6.95
N ARG A 96 0.48 -23.83 -7.53
CA ARG A 96 1.88 -23.40 -7.42
C ARG A 96 2.09 -22.59 -6.14
N VAL A 97 3.06 -23.03 -5.32
CA VAL A 97 3.42 -22.36 -4.07
C VAL A 97 3.87 -20.91 -4.31
N SER A 98 4.63 -20.67 -5.37
CA SER A 98 5.08 -19.32 -5.77
C SER A 98 3.90 -18.38 -6.05
N CYS A 99 2.89 -18.86 -6.76
CA CYS A 99 1.67 -18.12 -7.06
C CYS A 99 0.83 -17.86 -5.80
N ALA A 100 0.59 -18.88 -4.99
CA ALA A 100 -0.19 -18.73 -3.77
C ALA A 100 0.50 -17.77 -2.76
N PHE A 101 1.84 -17.83 -2.66
CA PHE A 101 2.60 -16.89 -1.84
C PHE A 101 2.54 -15.46 -2.42
N PHE A 102 2.68 -15.32 -3.73
CA PHE A 102 2.56 -14.01 -4.42
C PHE A 102 1.19 -13.38 -4.18
N GLU A 103 0.09 -14.15 -4.33
CA GLU A 103 -1.28 -13.66 -4.08
C GLU A 103 -1.45 -13.20 -2.63
N ALA A 104 -0.98 -14.00 -1.65
CA ALA A 104 -1.04 -13.63 -0.24
C ALA A 104 -0.17 -12.41 0.08
N MET A 105 1.07 -12.36 -0.46
CA MET A 105 1.97 -11.20 -0.29
C MET A 105 1.37 -9.95 -0.92
N SER A 106 0.83 -10.06 -2.14
CA SER A 106 0.10 -8.97 -2.82
C SER A 106 -1.09 -8.50 -1.99
N GLY A 107 -1.81 -9.43 -1.38
CA GLY A 107 -2.91 -9.13 -0.46
C GLY A 107 -2.45 -8.32 0.74
N PHE A 108 -1.57 -8.86 1.56
CA PHE A 108 -1.12 -8.19 2.79
C PHE A 108 -0.33 -6.90 2.52
N THR A 109 0.48 -6.85 1.47
CA THR A 109 1.17 -5.60 1.10
C THR A 109 0.28 -4.59 0.37
N THR A 110 -1.00 -4.93 0.18
CA THR A 110 -2.00 -4.11 -0.53
C THR A 110 -1.54 -3.69 -1.93
N THR A 111 -0.87 -4.60 -2.64
CA THR A 111 -0.38 -4.34 -3.99
C THR A 111 -1.46 -4.53 -5.03
N GLY A 112 -2.29 -5.58 -4.92
CA GLY A 112 -3.39 -5.86 -5.82
C GLY A 112 -3.02 -6.54 -7.14
N ALA A 113 -1.76 -6.91 -7.33
CA ALA A 113 -1.36 -7.79 -8.42
C ALA A 113 -1.88 -9.20 -8.16
N THR A 114 -2.58 -9.81 -9.12
CA THR A 114 -3.17 -11.15 -8.96
C THR A 114 -2.62 -12.15 -9.95
N VAL A 115 -2.40 -13.37 -9.48
CA VAL A 115 -2.07 -14.54 -10.31
C VAL A 115 -3.30 -15.40 -10.59
N LEU A 116 -4.44 -15.11 -9.94
CA LEU A 116 -5.66 -15.88 -10.11
C LEU A 116 -6.35 -15.52 -11.42
N ASN A 117 -6.86 -16.55 -12.08
CA ASN A 117 -7.68 -16.41 -13.29
C ASN A 117 -9.14 -16.75 -12.93
N ASN A 118 -10.09 -16.24 -13.72
CA ASN A 118 -11.51 -16.51 -13.52
C ASN A 118 -12.03 -16.17 -12.11
N ILE A 119 -11.71 -14.98 -11.63
CA ILE A 119 -12.07 -14.50 -10.29
C ILE A 119 -13.58 -14.61 -10.02
N ASP A 120 -14.40 -14.41 -11.06
CA ASP A 120 -15.87 -14.49 -11.00
C ASP A 120 -16.38 -15.88 -10.58
N SER A 121 -15.60 -16.94 -10.82
CA SER A 121 -15.97 -18.32 -10.48
C SER A 121 -15.41 -18.78 -9.13
N LEU A 122 -14.63 -17.94 -8.44
CA LEU A 122 -14.04 -18.29 -7.16
C LEU A 122 -15.10 -18.35 -6.04
N PRO A 123 -14.95 -19.24 -5.06
CA PRO A 123 -15.76 -19.25 -3.85
C PRO A 123 -15.77 -17.88 -3.15
N HIS A 124 -16.91 -17.49 -2.58
CA HIS A 124 -17.06 -16.22 -1.86
C HIS A 124 -16.03 -16.09 -0.72
N CYS A 125 -15.75 -17.18 0.00
CA CYS A 125 -14.77 -17.17 1.07
C CYS A 125 -13.35 -16.83 0.57
N ILE A 126 -12.95 -17.29 -0.62
CA ILE A 126 -11.64 -16.96 -1.22
C ILE A 126 -11.60 -15.48 -1.64
N ASN A 127 -12.62 -14.96 -2.32
CA ASN A 127 -12.71 -13.55 -2.68
C ASN A 127 -12.76 -12.64 -1.46
N PHE A 128 -13.48 -13.04 -0.41
CA PHE A 128 -13.50 -12.32 0.87
C PHE A 128 -12.11 -12.32 1.54
N TRP A 129 -11.41 -13.47 1.58
CA TRP A 129 -10.05 -13.56 2.12
C TRP A 129 -9.08 -12.61 1.41
N ARG A 130 -9.08 -12.60 0.08
CA ARG A 130 -8.26 -11.71 -0.74
C ARG A 130 -8.45 -10.24 -0.33
N THR A 131 -9.70 -9.77 -0.29
CA THR A 131 -10.01 -8.37 0.04
C THR A 131 -9.80 -8.05 1.53
N LEU A 132 -10.02 -9.01 2.42
CA LEU A 132 -9.75 -8.86 3.85
C LEU A 132 -8.24 -8.68 4.12
N THR A 133 -7.37 -9.39 3.37
CA THR A 133 -5.91 -9.18 3.50
C THR A 133 -5.51 -7.75 3.14
N HIS A 134 -6.14 -7.12 2.14
CA HIS A 134 -5.96 -5.70 1.84
C HIS A 134 -6.37 -4.80 3.01
N TRP A 135 -7.52 -5.06 3.59
CA TRP A 135 -8.02 -4.26 4.71
C TRP A 135 -7.08 -4.32 5.92
N VAL A 136 -6.61 -5.52 6.25
CA VAL A 136 -5.64 -5.77 7.33
C VAL A 136 -4.28 -5.15 7.00
N GLY A 137 -3.82 -5.27 5.77
CA GLY A 137 -2.58 -4.67 5.29
C GLY A 137 -2.60 -3.14 5.38
N GLY A 138 -3.72 -2.51 5.02
CA GLY A 138 -3.93 -1.07 5.14
C GLY A 138 -3.89 -0.60 6.61
N VAL A 139 -4.60 -1.27 7.50
CA VAL A 139 -4.54 -1.01 8.95
C VAL A 139 -3.12 -1.22 9.48
N GLY A 140 -2.45 -2.29 9.06
CA GLY A 140 -1.09 -2.64 9.50
C GLY A 140 -0.09 -1.52 9.25
N ILE A 141 -0.08 -0.92 8.06
CA ILE A 141 0.86 0.16 7.74
C ILE A 141 0.54 1.45 8.51
N VAL A 142 -0.73 1.77 8.71
CA VAL A 142 -1.15 2.92 9.50
C VAL A 142 -0.66 2.78 10.96
N PHE A 143 -0.80 1.59 11.55
CA PHE A 143 -0.28 1.34 12.90
C PHE A 143 1.25 1.29 12.94
N PHE A 144 1.91 0.74 11.93
CA PHE A 144 3.36 0.76 11.80
C PHE A 144 3.89 2.18 11.79
N THR A 145 3.30 3.04 10.97
CA THR A 145 3.67 4.45 10.84
C THR A 145 3.53 5.20 12.16
N ILE A 146 2.49 4.92 12.95
CA ILE A 146 2.25 5.62 14.22
C ILE A 146 3.05 5.05 15.39
N ALA A 147 3.22 3.72 15.46
CA ALA A 147 3.77 3.06 16.64
C ALA A 147 5.29 2.83 16.55
N ILE A 148 5.81 2.56 15.38
CA ILE A 148 7.20 2.11 15.19
C ILE A 148 8.07 3.19 14.57
N LEU A 149 7.64 3.87 13.52
CA LEU A 149 8.41 4.94 12.88
C LEU A 149 8.91 6.02 13.87
N PRO A 150 8.12 6.50 14.84
CA PRO A 150 8.61 7.48 15.81
C PRO A 150 9.80 7.01 16.66
N ASN A 151 10.01 5.70 16.78
CA ASN A 151 11.10 5.12 17.56
C ASN A 151 12.38 4.86 16.75
N MET A 152 12.32 5.01 15.41
CA MET A 152 13.37 4.60 14.49
C MET A 152 14.53 5.58 14.30
N GLY A 153 14.47 6.78 14.83
CA GLY A 153 15.60 7.72 14.79
C GLY A 153 15.23 9.18 14.58
N VAL A 154 16.19 10.06 14.88
CA VAL A 154 16.00 11.53 14.89
C VAL A 154 15.64 12.08 13.50
N GLY A 155 16.07 11.42 12.42
CA GLY A 155 15.81 11.87 11.05
C GLY A 155 14.38 11.61 10.58
N GLU A 156 13.91 10.38 10.74
CA GLU A 156 12.57 9.98 10.30
C GLU A 156 11.48 10.51 11.23
N GLN A 157 11.73 10.57 12.54
CA GLN A 157 10.84 11.28 13.47
C GLN A 157 10.61 12.74 13.10
N LYS A 158 11.63 13.44 12.60
CA LYS A 158 11.49 14.85 12.22
C LYS A 158 10.85 15.03 10.85
N LEU A 159 11.04 14.11 9.89
CA LEU A 159 10.27 14.09 8.65
C LEU A 159 8.80 13.81 8.95
N PHE A 160 8.52 12.77 9.73
CA PHE A 160 7.17 12.45 10.16
C PHE A 160 6.55 13.53 11.08
N SER A 161 7.35 14.17 11.95
CA SER A 161 6.90 15.31 12.74
C SER A 161 6.75 16.58 11.90
N ALA A 162 7.47 16.73 10.79
CA ALA A 162 7.24 17.80 9.83
C ALA A 162 5.98 17.51 8.99
N GLU A 163 5.71 16.25 8.69
CA GLU A 163 4.46 15.78 8.10
C GLU A 163 3.26 16.04 9.04
N ALA A 164 3.41 15.69 10.33
CA ALA A 164 2.37 15.86 11.35
C ALA A 164 2.31 17.27 11.95
N SER A 165 3.38 18.05 11.90
CA SER A 165 3.56 19.31 12.64
C SER A 165 3.61 20.58 11.79
N GLY A 166 3.18 20.51 10.56
CA GLY A 166 2.83 21.73 9.80
C GLY A 166 1.77 22.59 10.50
N LEU A 167 1.10 21.97 11.39
CA LEU A 167 0.24 22.56 12.40
C LEU A 167 0.95 22.32 13.74
N ASN A 168 0.96 23.27 14.64
CA ASN A 168 1.32 23.10 16.05
C ASN A 168 0.43 22.03 16.70
N ILE A 169 0.45 20.83 16.14
CA ILE A 169 -0.17 19.65 16.72
C ILE A 169 0.87 19.12 17.71
N GLY A 170 0.93 19.78 18.84
CA GLY A 170 1.45 19.13 20.03
C GLY A 170 0.78 17.77 20.08
N LYS A 171 1.58 16.69 20.12
CA LYS A 171 1.20 15.27 20.13
C LYS A 171 -0.31 15.12 20.16
N LEU A 172 -0.96 14.68 19.07
CA LEU A 172 -2.43 14.57 18.92
C LEU A 172 -3.08 14.06 20.21
N HIS A 173 -2.36 13.20 20.89
CA HIS A 173 -2.55 12.80 22.28
C HIS A 173 -1.21 12.45 22.92
N PRO A 174 -1.01 12.69 24.22
CA PRO A 174 0.23 12.36 24.93
C PRO A 174 0.53 10.85 24.97
N ARG A 175 -0.40 10.01 24.51
CA ARG A 175 -0.28 8.54 24.48
C ARG A 175 -0.49 8.01 23.06
N ILE A 176 0.48 7.31 22.52
CA ILE A 176 0.45 6.65 21.20
C ILE A 176 -0.81 5.77 21.04
N ARG A 177 -1.21 5.04 22.10
CA ARG A 177 -2.42 4.21 22.12
C ARG A 177 -3.71 4.97 21.80
N THR A 178 -3.83 6.21 22.27
CA THR A 178 -5.02 7.03 22.02
C THR A 178 -5.08 7.47 20.57
N THR A 179 -3.95 7.91 20.01
CA THR A 179 -3.86 8.27 18.57
C THR A 179 -4.18 7.08 17.68
N ALA A 180 -3.58 5.91 17.94
CA ALA A 180 -3.83 4.69 17.18
C ALA A 180 -5.32 4.28 17.23
N ARG A 181 -5.96 4.38 18.40
CA ARG A 181 -7.40 4.07 18.54
C ARG A 181 -8.29 5.00 17.72
N TRP A 182 -8.00 6.31 17.71
CA TRP A 182 -8.77 7.27 16.92
C TRP A 182 -8.60 7.06 15.41
N ILE A 183 -7.37 6.81 14.96
CA ILE A 183 -7.09 6.59 13.54
C ILE A 183 -7.66 5.25 13.07
N GLY A 184 -7.53 4.19 13.88
CA GLY A 184 -8.17 2.91 13.59
C GLY A 184 -9.71 3.01 13.53
N GLY A 185 -10.31 3.77 14.46
CA GLY A 185 -11.76 4.05 14.43
C GLY A 185 -12.17 4.83 13.19
N LEU A 186 -11.40 5.83 12.76
CA LEU A 186 -11.65 6.59 11.53
C LEU A 186 -11.52 5.69 10.28
N TYR A 187 -10.50 4.84 10.23
CA TYR A 187 -10.33 3.87 9.14
C TYR A 187 -11.55 2.93 9.03
N PHE A 188 -11.97 2.35 10.15
CA PHE A 188 -13.16 1.50 10.21
C PHE A 188 -14.42 2.25 9.78
N PHE A 189 -14.63 3.48 10.29
CA PHE A 189 -15.76 4.32 9.92
C PHE A 189 -15.81 4.61 8.42
N LEU A 190 -14.67 5.00 7.81
CA LEU A 190 -14.59 5.25 6.37
C LEU A 190 -14.82 3.98 5.55
N THR A 191 -14.36 2.82 6.02
CA THR A 191 -14.63 1.53 5.38
C THR A 191 -16.13 1.23 5.35
N MET A 192 -16.81 1.40 6.48
CA MET A 192 -18.25 1.20 6.56
C MET A 192 -19.03 2.21 5.70
N ALA A 193 -18.62 3.48 5.71
CA ALA A 193 -19.21 4.50 4.85
C ALA A 193 -19.05 4.17 3.36
N CYS A 194 -17.88 3.66 2.96
CA CYS A 194 -17.63 3.21 1.59
C CYS A 194 -18.54 2.04 1.23
N ALA A 195 -18.61 0.98 2.05
CA ALA A 195 -19.44 -0.18 1.80
C ALA A 195 -20.92 0.19 1.67
N VAL A 196 -21.45 1.02 2.60
CA VAL A 196 -22.82 1.50 2.56
C VAL A 196 -23.08 2.33 1.30
N SER A 197 -22.17 3.22 0.91
CA SER A 197 -22.31 4.02 -0.31
C SER A 197 -22.34 3.14 -1.56
N LEU A 198 -21.46 2.13 -1.66
CA LEU A 198 -21.41 1.20 -2.79
C LEU A 198 -22.67 0.34 -2.86
N TYR A 199 -23.21 -0.09 -1.74
CA TYR A 199 -24.49 -0.81 -1.69
C TYR A 199 -25.66 0.04 -2.23
N PHE A 200 -25.73 1.33 -1.85
CA PHE A 200 -26.79 2.23 -2.34
C PHE A 200 -26.69 2.57 -3.82
N VAL A 201 -25.52 2.48 -4.43
CA VAL A 201 -25.35 2.70 -5.88
C VAL A 201 -25.49 1.41 -6.69
N GLY A 202 -25.92 0.29 -6.07
CA GLY A 202 -26.36 -0.92 -6.76
C GLY A 202 -25.41 -2.11 -6.71
N MET A 203 -24.32 -2.07 -5.94
CA MET A 203 -23.52 -3.26 -5.69
C MET A 203 -24.24 -4.25 -4.77
N THR A 204 -23.97 -5.56 -4.94
CA THR A 204 -24.42 -6.54 -3.95
C THR A 204 -23.79 -6.27 -2.57
N PRO A 205 -24.39 -6.69 -1.45
CA PRO A 205 -23.78 -6.51 -0.13
C PRO A 205 -22.38 -7.12 -0.02
N PHE A 206 -22.15 -8.25 -0.67
CA PHE A 206 -20.86 -8.93 -0.72
C PHE A 206 -19.82 -8.09 -1.47
N ASP A 207 -20.15 -7.66 -2.70
CA ASP A 207 -19.24 -6.84 -3.50
C ASP A 207 -18.95 -5.50 -2.83
N ALA A 208 -19.96 -4.85 -2.26
CA ALA A 208 -19.79 -3.58 -1.55
C ALA A 208 -18.80 -3.67 -0.38
N ILE A 209 -18.86 -4.75 0.42
CA ILE A 209 -17.93 -4.98 1.53
C ILE A 209 -16.52 -5.28 0.99
N CYS A 210 -16.40 -6.18 0.02
CA CYS A 210 -15.12 -6.57 -0.56
C CYS A 210 -14.41 -5.38 -1.21
N HIS A 211 -15.12 -4.59 -2.03
CA HIS A 211 -14.55 -3.40 -2.65
C HIS A 211 -14.24 -2.29 -1.64
N ALA A 212 -15.03 -2.13 -0.58
CA ALA A 212 -14.71 -1.18 0.49
C ALA A 212 -13.42 -1.57 1.23
N PHE A 213 -13.18 -2.87 1.48
CA PHE A 213 -11.94 -3.37 2.06
C PHE A 213 -10.74 -3.04 1.16
N SER A 214 -10.84 -3.35 -0.12
CA SER A 214 -9.79 -3.04 -1.10
C SER A 214 -9.56 -1.55 -1.29
N THR A 215 -10.63 -0.73 -1.33
CA THR A 215 -10.54 0.73 -1.49
C THR A 215 -9.84 1.39 -0.32
N MET A 216 -10.27 1.09 0.91
CA MET A 216 -9.68 1.72 2.09
C MET A 216 -8.30 1.18 2.41
N GLY A 217 -8.03 -0.10 2.09
CA GLY A 217 -6.71 -0.69 2.12
C GLY A 217 -5.78 -0.16 1.03
N THR A 218 -6.33 0.51 0.00
CA THR A 218 -5.63 0.91 -1.22
C THR A 218 -4.94 -0.27 -1.92
N GLY A 219 -5.68 -1.37 -2.14
CA GLY A 219 -5.10 -2.60 -2.63
C GLY A 219 -5.56 -3.06 -4.01
N GLY A 220 -6.83 -2.79 -4.42
CA GLY A 220 -7.31 -2.99 -5.79
C GLY A 220 -7.82 -4.40 -6.14
N PHE A 221 -7.80 -5.37 -5.22
CA PHE A 221 -8.47 -6.63 -5.49
C PHE A 221 -9.98 -6.43 -5.66
N SER A 222 -10.52 -7.00 -6.73
CA SER A 222 -11.94 -7.05 -7.02
C SER A 222 -12.48 -8.47 -6.88
N THR A 223 -13.78 -8.59 -6.71
CA THR A 223 -14.53 -9.86 -6.80
C THR A 223 -14.77 -10.29 -8.24
N HIS A 224 -14.43 -9.44 -9.22
CA HIS A 224 -14.61 -9.68 -10.65
C HIS A 224 -13.29 -9.52 -11.42
N GLN A 225 -13.10 -10.35 -12.48
CA GLN A 225 -11.88 -10.35 -13.29
C GLN A 225 -11.66 -9.01 -14.01
N SER A 226 -12.72 -8.39 -14.50
CA SER A 226 -12.67 -7.09 -15.18
C SER A 226 -12.64 -5.90 -14.22
N SER A 227 -12.37 -6.12 -12.92
CA SER A 227 -12.32 -5.08 -11.89
C SER A 227 -13.62 -4.26 -11.85
N ILE A 228 -13.54 -2.93 -11.83
CA ILE A 228 -14.71 -2.05 -11.73
C ILE A 228 -15.47 -1.96 -13.05
N ALA A 229 -14.83 -2.29 -14.18
CA ALA A 229 -15.50 -2.37 -15.48
C ALA A 229 -16.72 -3.32 -15.48
N PHE A 230 -16.73 -4.35 -14.62
CA PHE A 230 -17.85 -5.29 -14.46
C PHE A 230 -19.17 -4.60 -14.15
N PHE A 231 -19.15 -3.56 -13.33
CA PHE A 231 -20.37 -2.91 -12.84
C PHE A 231 -20.99 -1.94 -13.84
N ASP A 232 -20.25 -1.50 -14.86
CA ASP A 232 -20.69 -0.54 -15.90
C ASP A 232 -21.55 0.61 -15.33
N SER A 233 -21.12 1.18 -14.21
CA SER A 233 -21.89 2.17 -13.45
C SER A 233 -21.04 3.40 -13.11
N ILE A 234 -21.43 4.52 -13.70
CA ILE A 234 -20.80 5.84 -13.44
C ILE A 234 -20.89 6.21 -11.95
N GLN A 235 -21.98 5.84 -11.28
CA GLN A 235 -22.18 6.13 -9.85
C GLN A 235 -21.19 5.37 -8.98
N VAL A 236 -20.92 4.10 -9.29
CA VAL A 236 -19.90 3.28 -8.61
C VAL A 236 -18.53 3.91 -8.78
N GLU A 237 -18.18 4.35 -9.99
CA GLU A 237 -16.90 5.01 -10.26
C GLU A 237 -16.71 6.28 -9.40
N TYR A 238 -17.72 7.16 -9.32
CA TYR A 238 -17.61 8.38 -8.51
C TYR A 238 -17.51 8.10 -7.01
N VAL A 239 -18.23 7.11 -6.50
CA VAL A 239 -18.09 6.69 -5.09
C VAL A 239 -16.68 6.20 -4.83
N LEU A 240 -16.12 5.35 -5.71
CA LEU A 240 -14.76 4.84 -5.55
C LEU A 240 -13.71 5.95 -5.67
N ILE A 241 -13.86 6.91 -6.63
CA ILE A 241 -12.99 8.09 -6.74
C ILE A 241 -12.92 8.83 -5.42
N LEU A 242 -14.08 9.08 -4.77
CA LEU A 242 -14.13 9.78 -3.49
C LEU A 242 -13.38 9.03 -2.39
N PHE A 243 -13.64 7.72 -2.24
CA PHE A 243 -13.03 6.95 -1.15
C PHE A 243 -11.56 6.60 -1.40
N MET A 244 -11.12 6.40 -2.66
CA MET A 244 -9.70 6.27 -3.03
C MET A 244 -8.94 7.58 -2.73
N PHE A 245 -9.55 8.73 -3.01
CA PHE A 245 -8.99 10.03 -2.66
C PHE A 245 -8.83 10.18 -1.13
N LEU A 246 -9.85 9.85 -0.35
CA LEU A 246 -9.80 9.90 1.11
C LEU A 246 -8.74 8.93 1.68
N ALA A 247 -8.64 7.71 1.13
CA ALA A 247 -7.64 6.72 1.54
C ALA A 247 -6.19 7.18 1.22
N GLY A 248 -6.00 7.98 0.15
CA GLY A 248 -4.71 8.56 -0.23
C GLY A 248 -4.27 9.74 0.64
N ILE A 249 -5.17 10.34 1.43
CA ILE A 249 -4.83 11.45 2.34
C ILE A 249 -4.25 10.91 3.65
N ASN A 250 -3.33 11.65 4.25
CA ASN A 250 -2.82 11.35 5.59
C ASN A 250 -3.96 11.26 6.61
N PHE A 251 -4.09 10.11 7.29
CA PHE A 251 -5.15 9.88 8.28
C PHE A 251 -5.15 10.86 9.44
N THR A 252 -3.99 11.44 9.76
CA THR A 252 -3.91 12.51 10.77
C THR A 252 -4.60 13.79 10.28
N LEU A 253 -4.45 14.14 9.00
CA LEU A 253 -5.14 15.29 8.40
C LEU A 253 -6.65 15.03 8.31
N LEU A 254 -7.07 13.82 7.97
CA LEU A 254 -8.49 13.43 7.99
C LEU A 254 -9.09 13.53 9.39
N TYR A 255 -8.36 13.08 10.43
CA TYR A 255 -8.78 13.24 11.83
C TYR A 255 -8.97 14.71 12.19
N LEU A 256 -8.05 15.60 11.77
CA LEU A 256 -8.17 17.04 12.00
C LEU A 256 -9.35 17.66 11.25
N ALA A 257 -9.59 17.23 10.00
CA ALA A 257 -10.70 17.72 9.19
C ALA A 257 -12.06 17.29 9.78
N ILE A 258 -12.24 15.99 10.02
CA ILE A 258 -13.54 15.38 10.35
C ILE A 258 -13.85 15.56 11.84
N ILE A 259 -12.93 15.19 12.73
CA ILE A 259 -13.18 15.17 14.18
C ILE A 259 -12.92 16.55 14.81
N LYS A 260 -11.81 17.19 14.46
CA LYS A 260 -11.43 18.50 15.04
C LYS A 260 -11.97 19.69 14.27
N ARG A 261 -12.56 19.49 13.09
CA ARG A 261 -13.12 20.53 12.20
C ARG A 261 -12.14 21.66 11.87
N ARG A 262 -10.83 21.34 11.82
CA ARG A 262 -9.75 22.31 11.56
C ARG A 262 -9.40 22.39 10.07
N TRP A 263 -10.37 22.63 9.20
CA TRP A 263 -10.22 22.63 7.75
C TRP A 263 -9.15 23.61 7.24
N LYS A 264 -9.05 24.80 7.86
CA LYS A 264 -8.04 25.81 7.46
C LYS A 264 -6.60 25.29 7.59
N ASP A 265 -6.36 24.45 8.57
CA ASP A 265 -5.03 23.89 8.82
C ASP A 265 -4.72 22.76 7.84
N VAL A 266 -5.73 21.95 7.50
CA VAL A 266 -5.61 20.88 6.50
C VAL A 266 -5.27 21.47 5.12
N TRP A 267 -5.94 22.54 4.70
CA TRP A 267 -5.65 23.20 3.42
C TRP A 267 -4.30 23.92 3.36
N LYS A 268 -3.65 24.19 4.50
CA LYS A 268 -2.29 24.77 4.55
C LYS A 268 -1.19 23.71 4.43
N ASP A 269 -1.53 22.42 4.51
CA ASP A 269 -0.57 21.36 4.45
C ASP A 269 0.09 21.27 3.07
N GLY A 270 1.43 21.27 3.05
CA GLY A 270 2.20 21.31 1.82
C GLY A 270 2.19 19.98 1.07
N GLU A 271 2.10 18.85 1.79
CA GLU A 271 2.03 17.54 1.16
C GLU A 271 0.68 17.34 0.48
N LEU A 272 -0.44 17.68 1.16
CA LEU A 272 -1.78 17.60 0.57
C LEU A 272 -1.89 18.46 -0.69
N ARG A 273 -1.30 19.66 -0.67
CA ARG A 273 -1.27 20.52 -1.87
C ARG A 273 -0.45 19.91 -3.00
N CYS A 274 0.69 19.29 -2.69
CA CYS A 274 1.51 18.57 -3.67
C CYS A 274 0.73 17.40 -4.28
N PHE A 275 0.06 16.59 -3.45
CA PHE A 275 -0.79 15.49 -3.87
C PHE A 275 -1.91 15.96 -4.81
N LEU A 276 -2.64 17.02 -4.44
CA LEU A 276 -3.70 17.61 -5.24
C LEU A 276 -3.17 18.20 -6.57
N LEU A 277 -2.02 18.87 -6.53
CA LEU A 277 -1.43 19.46 -7.73
C LEU A 277 -1.07 18.35 -8.75
N ILE A 278 -0.45 17.27 -8.32
CA ILE A 278 -0.11 16.13 -9.19
C ILE A 278 -1.41 15.49 -9.70
N LEU A 279 -2.36 15.21 -8.82
CA LEU A 279 -3.65 14.62 -9.19
C LEU A 279 -4.36 15.43 -10.27
N VAL A 280 -4.54 16.73 -10.06
CA VAL A 280 -5.25 17.62 -11.00
C VAL A 280 -4.47 17.77 -12.31
N SER A 281 -3.14 17.98 -12.24
CA SER A 281 -2.33 18.15 -13.45
C SER A 281 -2.34 16.91 -14.34
N VAL A 282 -2.17 15.71 -13.77
CA VAL A 282 -2.20 14.45 -14.54
C VAL A 282 -3.60 14.17 -15.07
N THR A 283 -4.65 14.40 -14.27
CA THR A 283 -6.04 14.26 -14.72
C THR A 283 -6.35 15.18 -15.90
N VAL A 284 -5.95 16.46 -15.83
CA VAL A 284 -6.21 17.41 -16.93
C VAL A 284 -5.46 16.99 -18.20
N VAL A 285 -4.18 16.66 -18.08
CA VAL A 285 -3.38 16.23 -19.24
C VAL A 285 -3.93 14.92 -19.83
N GLY A 286 -4.24 13.95 -18.98
CA GLY A 286 -4.84 12.67 -19.43
C GLY A 286 -6.18 12.88 -20.14
N ALA A 287 -7.06 13.70 -19.59
CA ALA A 287 -8.36 14.04 -20.20
C ALA A 287 -8.18 14.75 -21.56
N LEU A 288 -7.21 15.67 -21.67
CA LEU A 288 -6.88 16.32 -22.94
C LEU A 288 -6.39 15.34 -23.98
N VAL A 289 -5.51 14.39 -23.61
CA VAL A 289 -5.03 13.37 -24.55
C VAL A 289 -6.18 12.47 -24.98
N LEU A 290 -7.00 11.96 -24.06
CA LEU A 290 -8.14 11.12 -24.38
C LEU A 290 -9.18 11.83 -25.28
N HIS A 291 -9.39 13.14 -25.08
CA HIS A 291 -10.33 13.90 -25.89
C HIS A 291 -9.77 14.28 -27.27
N LEU A 292 -8.53 14.82 -27.32
CA LEU A 292 -7.97 15.41 -28.54
C LEU A 292 -7.31 14.36 -29.45
N VAL A 293 -6.74 13.30 -28.86
CA VAL A 293 -5.98 12.28 -29.61
C VAL A 293 -6.81 11.01 -29.81
N ASP A 294 -7.44 10.51 -28.73
CA ASP A 294 -8.25 9.29 -28.79
C ASP A 294 -9.72 9.58 -29.16
N HIS A 295 -10.08 10.87 -29.42
CA HIS A 295 -11.38 11.33 -29.84
C HIS A 295 -12.55 10.90 -28.93
N ARG A 296 -12.31 10.71 -27.64
CA ARG A 296 -13.34 10.37 -26.66
C ARG A 296 -14.24 11.59 -26.36
N PRO A 297 -15.54 11.40 -26.06
CA PRO A 297 -16.40 12.46 -25.53
C PRO A 297 -15.79 13.08 -24.28
N TRP A 298 -15.95 14.41 -24.12
CA TRP A 298 -15.30 15.16 -23.03
C TRP A 298 -15.65 14.63 -21.64
N GLU A 299 -16.92 14.31 -21.40
CA GLU A 299 -17.38 13.71 -20.13
C GLU A 299 -16.66 12.39 -19.82
N THR A 300 -16.63 11.48 -20.80
CA THR A 300 -15.95 10.19 -20.68
C THR A 300 -14.44 10.37 -20.46
N ALA A 301 -13.80 11.27 -21.20
CA ALA A 301 -12.36 11.54 -21.09
C ALA A 301 -11.98 12.05 -19.69
N VAL A 302 -12.75 12.98 -19.14
CA VAL A 302 -12.52 13.51 -17.79
C VAL A 302 -12.76 12.43 -16.74
N ARG A 303 -13.83 11.65 -16.84
CA ARG A 303 -14.20 10.60 -15.88
C ARG A 303 -13.14 9.50 -15.84
N LEU A 304 -12.77 8.94 -17.00
CA LEU A 304 -11.76 7.89 -17.11
C LEU A 304 -10.40 8.37 -16.62
N SER A 305 -9.97 9.58 -17.04
CA SER A 305 -8.71 10.15 -16.59
C SER A 305 -8.71 10.37 -15.08
N THR A 306 -9.81 10.88 -14.49
CA THR A 306 -9.91 11.08 -13.03
C THR A 306 -9.83 9.76 -12.28
N PHE A 307 -10.60 8.76 -12.73
CA PHE A 307 -10.65 7.45 -12.09
C PHE A 307 -9.27 6.78 -12.08
N HIS A 308 -8.62 6.66 -13.23
CA HIS A 308 -7.32 5.99 -13.31
C HIS A 308 -6.21 6.78 -12.63
N THR A 309 -6.23 8.13 -12.73
CA THR A 309 -5.23 8.95 -12.02
C THR A 309 -5.33 8.76 -10.52
N ILE A 310 -6.53 8.83 -9.92
CA ILE A 310 -6.68 8.65 -8.48
C ILE A 310 -6.43 7.20 -8.05
N SER A 311 -6.88 6.22 -8.84
CA SER A 311 -6.66 4.80 -8.58
C SER A 311 -5.17 4.46 -8.50
N ILE A 312 -4.38 4.94 -9.45
CA ILE A 312 -2.93 4.68 -9.51
C ILE A 312 -2.17 5.53 -8.49
N GLN A 313 -2.49 6.82 -8.37
CA GLN A 313 -1.78 7.70 -7.44
C GLN A 313 -2.08 7.36 -5.97
N SER A 314 -3.30 6.92 -5.63
CA SER A 314 -3.59 6.39 -4.29
C SER A 314 -3.00 5.00 -4.06
N THR A 315 -2.40 4.40 -5.09
CA THR A 315 -1.93 3.01 -5.12
C THR A 315 -3.04 1.97 -4.88
N THR A 316 -4.29 2.30 -5.22
CA THR A 316 -5.40 1.35 -5.11
C THR A 316 -5.39 0.35 -6.26
N GLY A 317 -5.23 0.79 -7.51
CA GLY A 317 -5.07 -0.11 -8.65
C GLY A 317 -6.37 -0.63 -9.26
N PHE A 318 -7.55 -0.09 -8.93
CA PHE A 318 -8.78 -0.42 -9.66
C PHE A 318 -8.76 0.12 -11.09
N THR A 319 -9.38 -0.62 -12.01
CA THR A 319 -9.46 -0.28 -13.43
C THR A 319 -10.90 -0.33 -13.92
N THR A 320 -11.25 0.59 -14.81
CA THR A 320 -12.55 0.63 -15.50
C THR A 320 -12.42 0.30 -16.98
N GLU A 321 -11.23 0.41 -17.53
CA GLU A 321 -10.87 -0.07 -18.86
C GLU A 321 -9.37 -0.33 -18.97
N ASP A 322 -8.94 -0.96 -20.05
CA ASP A 322 -7.52 -1.18 -20.32
C ASP A 322 -6.87 0.11 -20.83
N PHE A 323 -6.13 0.80 -19.96
CA PHE A 323 -5.39 2.01 -20.32
C PHE A 323 -4.17 1.75 -21.24
N MET A 324 -3.79 0.48 -21.47
CA MET A 324 -2.79 0.17 -22.49
C MET A 324 -3.32 0.42 -23.92
N LEU A 325 -4.63 0.50 -24.09
CA LEU A 325 -5.29 0.88 -25.35
C LEU A 325 -5.29 2.40 -25.59
N TRP A 326 -4.91 3.20 -24.59
CA TRP A 326 -4.81 4.65 -24.72
C TRP A 326 -3.54 5.04 -25.48
N HIS A 327 -3.47 6.29 -25.91
CA HIS A 327 -2.29 6.80 -26.60
C HIS A 327 -1.02 6.60 -25.73
N PRO A 328 0.11 6.11 -26.30
CA PRO A 328 1.31 5.76 -25.51
C PRO A 328 1.89 6.86 -24.63
N SER A 329 1.63 8.15 -24.94
CA SER A 329 2.04 9.25 -24.09
C SER A 329 1.43 9.18 -22.66
N THR A 330 0.25 8.58 -22.51
CA THR A 330 -0.42 8.42 -21.21
C THR A 330 0.33 7.42 -20.31
N TRP A 331 1.01 6.42 -20.87
CA TRP A 331 1.76 5.41 -20.11
C TRP A 331 2.91 6.03 -19.30
N MET A 332 3.54 7.10 -19.82
CA MET A 332 4.57 7.85 -19.07
C MET A 332 4.00 8.51 -17.82
N PHE A 333 2.78 9.08 -17.92
CA PHE A 333 2.10 9.67 -16.76
C PHE A 333 1.68 8.59 -15.76
N VAL A 334 1.17 7.45 -16.25
CA VAL A 334 0.86 6.28 -15.41
C VAL A 334 2.10 5.82 -14.66
N ALA A 335 3.23 5.60 -15.34
CA ALA A 335 4.48 5.20 -14.72
C ALA A 335 4.97 6.23 -13.67
N PHE A 336 4.85 7.53 -13.97
CA PHE A 336 5.23 8.59 -13.05
C PHE A 336 4.39 8.58 -11.77
N ILE A 337 3.04 8.58 -11.88
CA ILE A 337 2.18 8.60 -10.69
C ILE A 337 2.25 7.30 -9.90
N THR A 338 2.51 6.15 -10.55
CA THR A 338 2.80 4.86 -9.89
C THR A 338 3.99 4.99 -8.94
N MET A 339 5.09 5.62 -9.37
CA MET A 339 6.27 5.85 -8.52
C MET A 339 5.98 6.85 -7.39
N VAL A 340 5.25 7.93 -7.69
CA VAL A 340 5.02 9.02 -6.73
C VAL A 340 4.18 8.56 -5.54
N GLY A 341 3.08 7.86 -5.79
CA GLY A 341 2.12 7.49 -4.74
C GLY A 341 1.36 8.68 -4.14
N ALA A 342 0.75 8.51 -2.96
CA ALA A 342 -0.04 9.53 -2.29
C ALA A 342 0.66 10.12 -1.04
N CYS A 343 -0.11 10.58 -0.04
CA CYS A 343 0.44 11.20 1.16
C CYS A 343 1.07 10.17 2.11
N ALA A 344 2.12 10.57 2.81
CA ALA A 344 2.63 9.81 3.94
C ALA A 344 1.60 9.74 5.07
N GLY A 345 1.57 8.62 5.81
CA GLY A 345 0.53 8.38 6.83
C GLY A 345 -0.85 8.08 6.25
N SER A 346 -0.96 7.78 4.96
CA SER A 346 -2.08 7.12 4.30
C SER A 346 -1.82 5.62 4.17
N THR A 347 -2.78 4.87 3.63
CA THR A 347 -2.61 3.44 3.32
C THR A 347 -1.80 3.17 2.04
N SER A 348 -1.54 4.20 1.22
CA SER A 348 -0.85 4.09 -0.07
C SER A 348 0.61 3.64 0.04
N GLY A 349 1.15 3.07 -1.04
CA GLY A 349 2.56 2.76 -1.27
C GLY A 349 3.33 3.90 -1.97
N GLY A 350 4.37 3.56 -2.74
CA GLY A 350 5.18 4.47 -3.53
C GLY A 350 6.18 5.31 -2.74
N ILE A 351 6.82 6.26 -3.42
CA ILE A 351 7.84 7.16 -2.83
C ILE A 351 7.24 8.12 -1.82
N LYS A 352 5.98 8.48 -1.94
CA LYS A 352 5.19 9.47 -1.17
C LYS A 352 5.41 10.92 -1.62
N CYS A 353 4.32 11.68 -1.67
CA CYS A 353 4.32 13.09 -2.08
C CYS A 353 5.26 13.97 -1.25
N ILE A 354 5.41 13.69 0.06
CA ILE A 354 6.30 14.47 0.93
C ILE A 354 7.77 14.38 0.50
N ARG A 355 8.23 13.20 0.03
CA ARG A 355 9.61 13.02 -0.43
C ARG A 355 9.83 13.75 -1.76
N ILE A 356 8.86 13.69 -2.67
CA ILE A 356 8.90 14.47 -3.93
C ILE A 356 8.95 15.97 -3.65
N LEU A 357 8.10 16.46 -2.74
CA LEU A 357 8.12 17.86 -2.31
C LEU A 357 9.47 18.27 -1.68
N THR A 358 10.06 17.38 -0.88
CA THR A 358 11.37 17.60 -0.25
C THR A 358 12.47 17.72 -1.30
N ILE A 359 12.51 16.81 -2.27
CA ILE A 359 13.48 16.81 -3.37
C ILE A 359 13.32 18.07 -4.21
N TRP A 360 12.09 18.42 -4.59
CA TRP A 360 11.83 19.63 -5.36
C TRP A 360 12.35 20.90 -4.66
N LYS A 361 12.06 21.02 -3.35
CA LYS A 361 12.55 22.15 -2.57
C LYS A 361 14.07 22.15 -2.39
N ALA A 362 14.69 20.97 -2.27
CA ALA A 362 16.15 20.84 -2.21
C ALA A 362 16.80 21.30 -3.51
N ILE A 363 16.26 20.87 -4.67
CA ILE A 363 16.75 21.32 -5.99
C ILE A 363 16.62 22.85 -6.12
N VAL A 364 15.49 23.43 -5.78
CA VAL A 364 15.30 24.89 -5.84
C VAL A 364 16.27 25.62 -4.90
N ASN A 365 16.53 25.07 -3.71
CA ASN A 365 17.51 25.66 -2.78
C ASN A 365 18.93 25.58 -3.32
N GLU A 366 19.31 24.48 -3.98
CA GLU A 366 20.62 24.33 -4.59
C GLU A 366 20.87 25.38 -5.68
N PHE A 367 19.90 25.63 -6.56
CA PHE A 367 20.00 26.71 -7.53
C PHE A 367 20.16 28.11 -6.87
N ARG A 368 19.50 28.34 -5.73
CA ARG A 368 19.67 29.59 -4.97
C ARG A 368 21.06 29.70 -4.36
N LEU A 369 21.62 28.60 -3.85
CA LEU A 369 22.98 28.57 -3.30
C LEU A 369 24.04 28.81 -4.35
N ILE A 370 23.87 28.29 -5.58
CA ILE A 370 24.77 28.56 -6.72
C ILE A 370 24.77 30.06 -7.04
N LEU A 371 23.61 30.72 -6.99
CA LEU A 371 23.50 32.17 -7.25
C LEU A 371 24.00 33.02 -6.06
N HIS A 372 23.85 32.53 -4.83
CA HIS A 372 24.20 33.23 -3.61
C HIS A 372 25.00 32.32 -2.66
N PRO A 373 26.31 32.04 -2.94
CA PRO A 373 27.10 31.01 -2.24
C PRO A 373 27.26 31.25 -0.73
N HIS A 374 27.16 32.49 -0.26
CA HIS A 374 27.32 32.84 1.16
C HIS A 374 25.97 32.93 1.92
N ALA A 375 24.84 32.69 1.24
CA ALA A 375 23.53 32.74 1.88
C ALA A 375 23.16 31.39 2.51
N VAL A 376 22.44 31.42 3.62
CA VAL A 376 21.91 30.21 4.27
C VAL A 376 20.43 30.10 3.97
N PHE A 377 20.03 29.13 3.17
CA PHE A 377 18.64 28.86 2.83
C PHE A 377 18.15 27.58 3.55
N PRO A 378 17.50 27.69 4.73
CA PRO A 378 16.96 26.51 5.39
C PRO A 378 15.80 25.92 4.57
N LEU A 379 15.86 24.63 4.26
CA LEU A 379 14.75 23.93 3.64
C LEU A 379 13.59 23.83 4.64
N ARG A 380 12.40 24.28 4.25
CA ARG A 380 11.21 24.31 5.11
C ARG A 380 10.03 23.60 4.46
N ILE A 381 9.35 22.75 5.25
CA ILE A 381 8.03 22.18 4.92
C ILE A 381 7.05 22.64 5.99
N ASN A 382 5.86 23.10 5.61
CA ASN A 382 4.84 23.60 6.52
C ASN A 382 5.40 24.62 7.54
N SER A 383 6.26 25.54 7.07
CA SER A 383 6.97 26.55 7.89
C SER A 383 8.00 25.99 8.89
N GLN A 384 8.19 24.68 8.97
CA GLN A 384 9.18 24.07 9.85
C GLN A 384 10.49 23.78 9.10
N PRO A 385 11.67 24.10 9.66
CA PRO A 385 12.94 23.79 9.04
C PRO A 385 13.21 22.28 9.12
N LEU A 386 13.61 21.68 7.99
CA LEU A 386 14.05 20.29 7.93
C LEU A 386 15.54 20.17 8.28
N PRO A 387 15.91 19.25 9.18
CA PRO A 387 17.30 18.93 9.41
C PRO A 387 17.98 18.35 8.17
N PRO A 388 19.27 18.66 7.91
CA PRO A 388 20.00 18.12 6.75
C PRO A 388 20.02 16.59 6.71
N ALA A 389 20.03 15.92 7.87
CA ALA A 389 19.97 14.46 7.95
C ALA A 389 18.68 13.89 7.36
N VAL A 390 17.53 14.56 7.55
CA VAL A 390 16.25 14.15 6.99
C VAL A 390 16.26 14.26 5.46
N VAL A 391 16.79 15.39 4.95
CA VAL A 391 16.91 15.60 3.49
C VAL A 391 17.80 14.52 2.87
N ARG A 392 18.95 14.23 3.51
CA ARG A 392 19.85 13.15 3.06
C ARG A 392 19.15 11.79 3.03
N ASN A 393 18.36 11.46 4.07
CA ASN A 393 17.62 10.18 4.12
C ASN A 393 16.62 10.06 2.97
N VAL A 394 15.97 11.16 2.58
CA VAL A 394 15.06 11.17 1.41
C VAL A 394 15.82 10.84 0.13
N PHE A 395 17.00 11.45 -0.10
CA PHE A 395 17.80 11.13 -1.28
C PHE A 395 18.30 9.68 -1.27
N VAL A 396 18.74 9.15 -0.12
CA VAL A 396 19.17 7.75 0.02
C VAL A 396 17.99 6.81 -0.25
N PHE A 397 16.78 7.12 0.26
CA PHE A 397 15.58 6.32 -0.02
C PHE A 397 15.29 6.24 -1.52
N VAL A 398 15.30 7.38 -2.20
CA VAL A 398 15.03 7.45 -3.64
C VAL A 398 16.11 6.73 -4.44
N ALA A 399 17.39 6.86 -4.04
CA ALA A 399 18.48 6.10 -4.65
C ALA A 399 18.30 4.58 -4.48
N CYS A 400 17.91 4.12 -3.30
CA CYS A 400 17.59 2.70 -3.06
C CYS A 400 16.37 2.25 -3.87
N TYR A 401 15.33 3.07 -3.99
CA TYR A 401 14.16 2.78 -4.81
C TYR A 401 14.55 2.53 -6.29
N PHE A 402 15.30 3.46 -6.89
CA PHE A 402 15.76 3.29 -8.27
C PHE A 402 16.78 2.16 -8.41
N GLY A 403 17.62 1.94 -7.40
CA GLY A 403 18.54 0.80 -7.36
C GLY A 403 17.81 -0.54 -7.39
N LEU A 404 16.80 -0.73 -6.51
CA LEU A 404 15.98 -1.94 -6.48
C LEU A 404 15.20 -2.14 -7.78
N THR A 405 14.65 -1.06 -8.36
CA THR A 405 13.99 -1.11 -9.66
C THR A 405 14.97 -1.56 -10.76
N LEU A 406 16.16 -0.98 -10.82
CA LEU A 406 17.15 -1.32 -11.83
C LEU A 406 17.61 -2.78 -11.72
N PHE A 407 18.06 -3.20 -10.53
CA PHE A 407 18.54 -4.57 -10.32
C PHE A 407 17.43 -5.61 -10.50
N GLY A 408 16.22 -5.32 -10.01
CA GLY A 408 15.05 -6.16 -10.23
C GLY A 408 14.70 -6.31 -11.71
N SER A 409 14.71 -5.19 -12.47
CA SER A 409 14.43 -5.22 -13.90
C SER A 409 15.49 -6.01 -14.68
N ILE A 410 16.78 -5.86 -14.34
CA ILE A 410 17.86 -6.65 -14.96
C ILE A 410 17.64 -8.14 -14.69
N ALA A 411 17.28 -8.52 -13.45
CA ALA A 411 17.01 -9.91 -13.10
C ALA A 411 15.81 -10.48 -13.88
N LEU A 412 14.72 -9.71 -14.01
CA LEU A 412 13.55 -10.12 -14.79
C LEU A 412 13.84 -10.21 -16.29
N MET A 413 14.60 -9.28 -16.86
CA MET A 413 15.07 -9.36 -18.26
C MET A 413 15.95 -10.60 -18.50
N ALA A 414 16.80 -10.97 -17.54
CA ALA A 414 17.61 -12.20 -17.64
C ALA A 414 16.74 -13.47 -17.63
N MET A 415 15.48 -13.39 -17.16
CA MET A 415 14.48 -14.47 -17.25
C MET A 415 13.66 -14.43 -18.54
N GLY A 416 13.94 -13.51 -19.46
CA GLY A 416 13.30 -13.42 -20.78
C GLY A 416 12.15 -12.42 -20.89
N LEU A 417 11.88 -11.60 -19.87
CA LEU A 417 10.87 -10.54 -19.97
C LEU A 417 11.39 -9.39 -20.86
N SER A 418 10.46 -8.72 -21.56
CA SER A 418 10.80 -7.49 -22.28
C SER A 418 11.21 -6.39 -21.29
N MET A 419 11.95 -5.40 -21.76
CA MET A 419 12.37 -4.25 -20.93
C MET A 419 11.14 -3.53 -20.34
N MET A 420 10.08 -3.35 -21.12
CA MET A 420 8.87 -2.68 -20.68
C MET A 420 8.17 -3.47 -19.58
N ASP A 421 7.98 -4.77 -19.76
CA ASP A 421 7.36 -5.65 -18.77
C ASP A 421 8.21 -5.73 -17.49
N ALA A 422 9.53 -5.89 -17.61
CA ALA A 422 10.42 -6.00 -16.45
C ALA A 422 10.44 -4.72 -15.60
N VAL A 423 10.53 -3.55 -16.24
CA VAL A 423 10.51 -2.24 -15.54
C VAL A 423 9.13 -2.00 -14.92
N SER A 424 8.05 -2.30 -15.67
CA SER A 424 6.68 -2.19 -15.16
C SER A 424 6.45 -3.09 -13.95
N CYS A 425 6.85 -4.38 -14.00
CA CYS A 425 6.78 -5.30 -12.85
C CYS A 425 7.44 -4.70 -11.61
N CYS A 426 8.68 -4.23 -11.74
CA CYS A 426 9.44 -3.70 -10.63
C CYS A 426 8.84 -2.42 -10.04
N ILE A 427 8.42 -1.47 -10.88
CA ILE A 427 7.86 -0.20 -10.40
C ILE A 427 6.50 -0.44 -9.71
N THR A 428 5.63 -1.24 -10.31
CA THR A 428 4.30 -1.51 -9.75
C THR A 428 4.37 -2.29 -8.45
N THR A 429 5.22 -3.31 -8.35
CA THR A 429 5.39 -4.10 -7.12
C THR A 429 6.06 -3.30 -6.02
N LEU A 430 7.12 -2.54 -6.34
CA LEU A 430 7.82 -1.71 -5.36
C LEU A 430 6.97 -0.51 -4.88
N SER A 431 6.05 -0.04 -5.71
CA SER A 431 5.08 1.01 -5.33
C SER A 431 3.80 0.46 -4.70
N ASN A 432 3.58 -0.86 -4.71
CA ASN A 432 2.36 -1.51 -4.24
C ASN A 432 1.10 -1.00 -4.96
N VAL A 433 1.07 -1.03 -6.31
CA VAL A 433 -0.05 -0.50 -7.12
C VAL A 433 -0.89 -1.59 -7.82
N GLY A 434 -0.30 -2.70 -8.20
CA GLY A 434 -0.95 -3.84 -8.84
C GLY A 434 -0.99 -3.81 -10.36
N PRO A 435 -1.78 -2.96 -11.03
CA PRO A 435 -1.83 -2.88 -12.48
C PRO A 435 -0.48 -2.51 -13.08
N GLY A 436 -0.02 -3.31 -14.05
CA GLY A 436 1.15 -3.00 -14.84
C GLY A 436 0.84 -2.16 -16.07
N TYR A 437 1.88 -1.70 -16.74
CA TYR A 437 1.84 -1.01 -18.04
C TYR A 437 2.76 -1.72 -19.05
N GLY A 438 2.77 -3.05 -18.99
CA GLY A 438 3.45 -3.93 -19.93
C GLY A 438 2.49 -4.69 -20.84
N HIS A 439 3.04 -5.42 -21.79
CA HIS A 439 2.23 -6.26 -22.69
C HIS A 439 1.84 -7.61 -22.05
N LEU A 440 2.63 -8.10 -21.09
CA LEU A 440 2.35 -9.35 -20.37
C LEU A 440 1.57 -9.13 -19.08
N ILE A 441 1.66 -7.94 -18.50
CA ILE A 441 1.11 -7.59 -17.19
C ILE A 441 0.36 -6.25 -17.27
N GLY A 442 -0.58 -6.15 -18.22
CA GLY A 442 -1.47 -5.01 -18.35
C GLY A 442 -2.43 -4.84 -17.14
N PRO A 443 -3.30 -3.83 -17.19
CA PRO A 443 -4.19 -3.51 -16.07
C PRO A 443 -5.26 -4.55 -15.76
N LEU A 444 -5.61 -5.40 -16.73
CA LEU A 444 -6.59 -6.48 -16.59
C LEU A 444 -5.97 -7.88 -16.67
N ASP A 445 -4.65 -7.96 -16.87
CA ASP A 445 -3.96 -9.22 -17.07
C ASP A 445 -3.57 -9.88 -15.75
N SER A 446 -3.51 -11.23 -15.80
CA SER A 446 -3.05 -12.02 -14.66
C SER A 446 -1.52 -12.18 -14.70
N TRP A 447 -0.89 -12.06 -13.55
CA TRP A 447 0.55 -12.27 -13.35
C TRP A 447 0.95 -13.75 -13.39
N ASN A 448 0.00 -14.66 -13.59
CA ASN A 448 0.23 -16.12 -13.68
C ASN A 448 1.16 -16.52 -14.84
N VAL A 449 1.27 -15.67 -15.87
CA VAL A 449 2.15 -15.88 -17.02
C VAL A 449 3.64 -15.79 -16.67
N LEU A 450 3.99 -15.22 -15.50
CA LEU A 450 5.36 -15.03 -15.08
C LEU A 450 5.99 -16.35 -14.57
N PRO A 451 7.30 -16.56 -14.79
CA PRO A 451 8.02 -17.68 -14.20
C PRO A 451 8.10 -17.56 -12.66
N ASP A 452 8.17 -18.70 -11.96
CA ASP A 452 8.17 -18.76 -10.49
C ASP A 452 9.25 -17.87 -9.86
N ALA A 453 10.45 -17.83 -10.42
CA ALA A 453 11.52 -16.97 -9.93
C ALA A 453 11.18 -15.48 -10.03
N ALA A 454 10.47 -15.06 -11.08
CA ALA A 454 10.00 -13.68 -11.22
C ALA A 454 8.93 -13.34 -10.17
N LEU A 455 8.03 -14.28 -9.83
CA LEU A 455 7.04 -14.10 -8.77
C LEU A 455 7.70 -13.91 -7.39
N TRP A 456 8.75 -14.66 -7.08
CA TRP A 456 9.51 -14.49 -5.83
C TRP A 456 10.22 -13.14 -5.76
N ILE A 457 10.84 -12.68 -6.85
CA ILE A 457 11.48 -11.35 -6.91
C ILE A 457 10.44 -10.26 -6.69
N ASN A 458 9.30 -10.34 -7.40
CA ASN A 458 8.24 -9.35 -7.26
C ASN A 458 7.60 -9.38 -5.86
N SER A 459 7.45 -10.54 -5.23
CA SER A 459 6.99 -10.65 -3.83
C SER A 459 7.95 -9.97 -2.86
N PHE A 460 9.26 -10.10 -3.09
CA PHE A 460 10.27 -9.38 -2.30
C PHE A 460 10.18 -7.86 -2.52
N LEU A 461 9.98 -7.40 -3.76
CA LEU A 461 9.82 -5.98 -4.06
C LEU A 461 8.55 -5.39 -3.45
N MET A 462 7.41 -6.13 -3.46
CA MET A 462 6.18 -5.74 -2.76
C MET A 462 6.43 -5.51 -1.27
N LEU A 463 7.15 -6.43 -0.64
CA LEU A 463 7.52 -6.32 0.78
C LEU A 463 8.45 -5.13 1.02
N ALA A 464 9.44 -4.91 0.15
CA ALA A 464 10.38 -3.80 0.26
C ALA A 464 9.67 -2.44 0.15
N GLY A 465 8.73 -2.31 -0.79
CA GLY A 465 7.91 -1.10 -0.94
C GLY A 465 7.07 -0.84 0.29
N ARG A 466 6.36 -1.87 0.77
CA ARG A 466 5.44 -1.75 1.93
C ARG A 466 6.16 -1.39 3.22
N LEU A 467 7.37 -1.89 3.43
CA LEU A 467 8.18 -1.64 4.61
C LEU A 467 9.09 -0.41 4.49
N GLU A 468 8.83 0.44 3.51
CA GLU A 468 9.62 1.66 3.28
C GLU A 468 11.12 1.37 3.06
N ILE A 469 11.44 0.30 2.35
CA ILE A 469 12.78 -0.15 1.92
C ILE A 469 13.76 -0.36 3.09
N PHE A 470 14.00 0.68 3.92
CA PHE A 470 14.98 0.62 5.00
C PHE A 470 14.65 -0.47 6.03
N SER A 471 13.38 -0.61 6.41
CA SER A 471 12.97 -1.60 7.40
C SER A 471 13.28 -3.02 6.98
N LEU A 472 13.22 -3.30 5.67
CA LEU A 472 13.58 -4.61 5.11
C LEU A 472 15.07 -4.78 4.88
N LEU A 473 15.79 -3.73 4.43
CA LEU A 473 17.21 -3.84 4.08
C LEU A 473 18.15 -3.79 5.27
N LEU A 474 17.77 -3.14 6.38
CA LEU A 474 18.62 -3.03 7.57
C LEU A 474 19.09 -4.38 8.14
N PRO A 475 18.28 -5.44 8.24
CA PRO A 475 18.73 -6.75 8.71
C PRO A 475 19.81 -7.40 7.83
N PHE A 476 19.97 -6.99 6.57
CA PHE A 476 21.02 -7.50 5.68
C PHE A 476 22.38 -6.80 5.88
N VAL A 477 22.42 -5.70 6.67
CA VAL A 477 23.66 -5.00 6.98
C VAL A 477 24.35 -5.68 8.16
N PRO A 478 25.65 -6.07 8.06
CA PRO A 478 26.36 -6.78 9.15
C PRO A 478 26.36 -6.04 10.50
N ASP A 479 26.44 -4.71 10.48
CA ASP A 479 26.43 -3.89 11.70
C ASP A 479 25.09 -3.93 12.46
N PHE A 480 24.02 -4.38 11.81
CA PHE A 480 22.71 -4.60 12.46
C PHE A 480 22.80 -5.67 13.57
N TRP A 481 23.67 -6.66 13.40
CA TRP A 481 23.80 -7.82 14.28
C TRP A 481 24.89 -7.65 15.36
N ARG A 482 25.75 -6.64 15.20
CA ARG A 482 26.82 -6.36 16.19
C ARG A 482 26.22 -5.61 17.39
N ASP A 483 26.48 -6.10 18.59
CA ASP A 483 26.15 -5.37 19.83
C ASP A 483 27.19 -4.27 20.02
N ASN A 484 26.75 -3.01 19.97
CA ASN A 484 27.53 -1.84 20.36
C ASN A 484 27.27 -1.55 21.82
#